data_b38aa37760af2660ddc5d244f079e132
#
_entry.id   b38aa37760af2660ddc5d244f079e132
#
_cell.length_a   1.000
_cell.length_b   1.000
_cell.length_c   1.000
_cell.angle_alpha   90.00
_cell.angle_beta   90.00
_cell.angle_gamma   90.00
#
_symmetry.space_group_name_H-M   'P 1'
#
loop_
_entity.id
_entity.type
_entity.pdbx_description
1 polymer ?
#
loop_
_entity_poly.entity_id
_entity_poly.type
_entity_poly.pdbx_seq_one_letter_code
_entity_poly.pdbx_strand_id
1 'polypeptide(L)'
;MPTRSSRPVPVASRVNRFSYAIRNIVAEAKAVEAAGRQVRYLNIGDPVAFGFQTPPHIVEAAVRAMRDGHNGYLPSIGIASAREAVAADYTRRRVAMTPDRVLITTGTSEGIDLALNALVDEGDDVLVPSPTYPLYTAILAKIGATPRFYRTDPARDWLPDIEHLRSLITDRTRVLVVIDPNNPTGAVYPPAVRRSLLELADTYDLTILADEVYGELGFDGPVPLLGELDPDAPVISFSSLSKAYLAPGWRTGWLVAGTTPRLNDALAAMKKLADGRLCSPGPMQHAVAAAIEGDRSHQVTFRAALAERGRITAEMLNAIPGVRCVAPRAAFYAMPSVSLPPGRSDEDYVLALLRETGILVVYGSGFGVPAERGCFRIVFLANPAELTDVYRDIGAFTREYLRRG
;
A
#
# COMPACT_ATOMS: atom_id res chain seq x y z
N MET A 1 -26.46 -24.33 -40.61
CA MET A 1 -25.48 -23.52 -39.88
C MET A 1 -25.19 -24.23 -38.55
N PRO A 2 -23.95 -24.47 -38.13
CA PRO A 2 -23.72 -25.10 -36.83
C PRO A 2 -24.23 -24.15 -35.74
N THR A 3 -25.04 -24.66 -34.83
CA THR A 3 -25.51 -23.91 -33.66
C THR A 3 -24.31 -23.54 -32.81
N ARG A 4 -24.13 -22.25 -32.54
CA ARG A 4 -23.06 -21.75 -31.62
C ARG A 4 -23.22 -22.47 -30.29
N SER A 5 -22.13 -23.06 -29.81
CA SER A 5 -22.09 -23.69 -28.48
C SER A 5 -22.51 -22.66 -27.43
N SER A 6 -23.48 -22.98 -26.59
CA SER A 6 -23.89 -22.18 -25.43
C SER A 6 -22.97 -22.37 -24.22
N ARG A 7 -21.85 -23.11 -24.36
CA ARG A 7 -20.91 -23.37 -23.26
C ARG A 7 -20.18 -22.07 -22.91
N PRO A 8 -20.07 -21.70 -21.61
CA PRO A 8 -19.27 -20.58 -21.18
C PRO A 8 -17.80 -20.74 -21.61
N VAL A 9 -17.16 -19.63 -21.95
CA VAL A 9 -15.72 -19.62 -22.22
C VAL A 9 -14.99 -19.98 -20.91
N PRO A 10 -14.07 -20.95 -20.92
CA PRO A 10 -13.36 -21.34 -19.70
C PRO A 10 -12.42 -20.21 -19.23
N VAL A 11 -12.42 -19.94 -17.92
CA VAL A 11 -11.56 -18.97 -17.26
C VAL A 11 -10.40 -19.71 -16.59
N ALA A 12 -9.20 -19.10 -16.60
CA ALA A 12 -8.02 -19.68 -15.96
C ALA A 12 -8.27 -19.87 -14.44
N SER A 13 -8.00 -21.08 -13.93
CA SER A 13 -8.30 -21.45 -12.53
C SER A 13 -7.64 -20.54 -11.49
N ARG A 14 -6.46 -20.00 -11.80
CA ARG A 14 -5.75 -19.06 -10.92
C ARG A 14 -6.53 -17.78 -10.63
N VAL A 15 -7.43 -17.35 -11.53
CA VAL A 15 -8.27 -16.15 -11.32
C VAL A 15 -9.23 -16.36 -10.15
N ASN A 16 -9.64 -17.59 -9.87
CA ASN A 16 -10.52 -17.91 -8.73
C ASN A 16 -9.80 -17.77 -7.36
N ARG A 17 -8.47 -17.74 -7.36
CA ARG A 17 -7.65 -17.47 -6.15
C ARG A 17 -7.46 -15.98 -5.88
N PHE A 18 -7.86 -15.12 -6.82
CA PHE A 18 -7.74 -13.68 -6.73
C PHE A 18 -8.89 -13.11 -5.90
N SER A 19 -8.56 -12.48 -4.77
CA SER A 19 -9.52 -11.71 -3.96
C SER A 19 -8.96 -10.32 -3.67
N TYR A 20 -9.81 -9.30 -3.80
CA TYR A 20 -9.43 -7.91 -3.54
C TYR A 20 -10.53 -7.23 -2.70
N ALA A 21 -10.49 -7.46 -1.38
CA ALA A 21 -11.51 -7.05 -0.42
C ALA A 21 -11.92 -5.57 -0.52
N ILE A 22 -10.94 -4.68 -0.75
CA ILE A 22 -11.17 -3.22 -0.89
C ILE A 22 -12.15 -2.89 -2.02
N ARG A 23 -12.20 -3.72 -3.07
CA ARG A 23 -13.11 -3.53 -4.21
C ARG A 23 -14.43 -4.29 -4.05
N ASN A 24 -14.38 -5.47 -3.44
CA ASN A 24 -15.54 -6.33 -3.30
C ASN A 24 -16.65 -5.66 -2.46
N ILE A 25 -16.27 -5.00 -1.36
CA ILE A 25 -17.23 -4.34 -0.46
C ILE A 25 -17.96 -3.12 -1.10
N VAL A 26 -17.44 -2.57 -2.20
CA VAL A 26 -18.09 -1.45 -2.91
C VAL A 26 -19.43 -1.87 -3.53
N ALA A 27 -19.58 -3.14 -3.90
CA ALA A 27 -20.85 -3.63 -4.43
C ALA A 27 -21.97 -3.58 -3.36
N GLU A 28 -21.65 -3.94 -2.12
CA GLU A 28 -22.57 -3.84 -0.99
C GLU A 28 -22.94 -2.37 -0.69
N ALA A 29 -21.96 -1.46 -0.76
CA ALA A 29 -22.21 -0.03 -0.56
C ALA A 29 -23.21 0.53 -1.61
N LYS A 30 -23.06 0.14 -2.88
CA LYS A 30 -24.02 0.54 -3.93
C LYS A 30 -25.42 0.00 -3.69
N ALA A 31 -25.57 -1.19 -3.13
CA ALA A 31 -26.88 -1.75 -2.77
C ALA A 31 -27.51 -0.94 -1.62
N VAL A 32 -26.71 -0.50 -0.65
CA VAL A 32 -27.18 0.36 0.47
C VAL A 32 -27.59 1.74 -0.04
N GLU A 33 -26.85 2.34 -0.98
CA GLU A 33 -27.23 3.60 -1.64
C GLU A 33 -28.51 3.47 -2.45
N ALA A 34 -28.67 2.37 -3.21
CA ALA A 34 -29.88 2.10 -3.96
C ALA A 34 -31.12 1.93 -3.06
N ALA A 35 -30.93 1.50 -1.80
CA ALA A 35 -31.96 1.45 -0.77
C ALA A 35 -32.25 2.82 -0.12
N GLY A 36 -31.64 3.92 -0.59
CA GLY A 36 -31.89 5.29 -0.15
C GLY A 36 -31.05 5.76 1.04
N ARG A 37 -30.05 5.01 1.48
CA ARG A 37 -29.15 5.44 2.56
C ARG A 37 -27.89 6.10 2.02
N GLN A 38 -27.52 7.25 2.54
CA GLN A 38 -26.24 7.90 2.23
C GLN A 38 -25.07 7.06 2.78
N VAL A 39 -24.04 6.83 1.95
CA VAL A 39 -22.83 6.11 2.33
C VAL A 39 -21.65 7.07 2.53
N ARG A 40 -20.97 6.94 3.68
CA ARG A 40 -19.72 7.63 4.00
C ARG A 40 -18.54 6.70 3.72
N TYR A 41 -17.76 7.04 2.69
CA TYR A 41 -16.71 6.18 2.15
C TYR A 41 -15.37 6.39 2.88
N LEU A 42 -15.00 5.49 3.81
CA LEU A 42 -13.73 5.48 4.52
C LEU A 42 -12.91 4.20 4.19
N ASN A 43 -13.09 3.67 2.99
CA ASN A 43 -12.47 2.43 2.51
C ASN A 43 -11.32 2.65 1.52
N ILE A 44 -11.29 3.78 0.80
CA ILE A 44 -10.30 4.07 -0.25
C ILE A 44 -9.40 5.22 0.15
N GLY A 45 -8.08 4.98 0.15
CA GLY A 45 -7.05 5.98 0.44
C GLY A 45 -6.73 6.85 -0.77
N ASP A 46 -7.66 7.72 -1.13
CA ASP A 46 -7.50 8.74 -2.17
C ASP A 46 -7.63 10.15 -1.53
N PRO A 47 -6.51 10.85 -1.28
CA PRO A 47 -6.55 12.17 -0.67
C PRO A 47 -7.34 13.21 -1.49
N VAL A 48 -7.37 13.06 -2.83
CA VAL A 48 -8.05 14.02 -3.71
C VAL A 48 -9.56 14.02 -3.47
N ALA A 49 -10.14 12.86 -3.19
CA ALA A 49 -11.57 12.72 -2.84
C ALA A 49 -11.94 13.46 -1.54
N PHE A 50 -10.96 13.82 -0.70
CA PHE A 50 -11.14 14.53 0.57
C PHE A 50 -10.63 15.99 0.53
N GLY A 51 -10.50 16.56 -0.69
CA GLY A 51 -10.19 17.97 -0.89
C GLY A 51 -8.69 18.32 -0.91
N PHE A 52 -7.80 17.35 -0.76
CA PHE A 52 -6.37 17.57 -0.97
C PHE A 52 -6.07 17.59 -2.48
N GLN A 53 -5.34 18.59 -2.93
CA GLN A 53 -5.09 18.79 -4.37
C GLN A 53 -3.62 18.60 -4.71
N THR A 54 -3.37 18.05 -5.90
CA THR A 54 -2.04 18.00 -6.48
C THR A 54 -1.46 19.42 -6.58
N PRO A 55 -0.21 19.67 -6.11
CA PRO A 55 0.39 20.99 -6.16
C PRO A 55 0.44 21.57 -7.58
N PRO A 56 0.14 22.88 -7.76
CA PRO A 56 0.05 23.49 -9.08
C PRO A 56 1.31 23.33 -9.94
N HIS A 57 2.51 23.47 -9.37
CA HIS A 57 3.76 23.33 -10.11
C HIS A 57 3.97 21.93 -10.70
N ILE A 58 3.44 20.88 -10.04
CA ILE A 58 3.45 19.50 -10.54
C ILE A 58 2.46 19.35 -11.70
N VAL A 59 1.26 19.93 -11.56
CA VAL A 59 0.24 19.94 -12.62
C VAL A 59 0.76 20.66 -13.85
N GLU A 60 1.33 21.87 -13.69
CA GLU A 60 1.88 22.68 -14.77
C GLU A 60 3.02 21.99 -15.53
N ALA A 61 3.85 21.19 -14.84
CA ALA A 61 4.90 20.41 -15.50
C ALA A 61 4.30 19.36 -16.46
N ALA A 62 3.26 18.64 -16.05
CA ALA A 62 2.58 17.69 -16.91
C ALA A 62 1.84 18.36 -18.08
N VAL A 63 1.14 19.46 -17.82
CA VAL A 63 0.43 20.25 -18.83
C VAL A 63 1.41 20.79 -19.87
N ARG A 64 2.56 21.33 -19.41
CA ARG A 64 3.61 21.81 -20.32
C ARG A 64 4.12 20.69 -21.20
N ALA A 65 4.44 19.53 -20.64
CA ALA A 65 4.89 18.38 -21.42
C ALA A 65 3.88 17.99 -22.53
N MET A 66 2.59 18.00 -22.22
CA MET A 66 1.54 17.74 -23.24
C MET A 66 1.52 18.79 -24.35
N ARG A 67 1.64 20.08 -24.00
CA ARG A 67 1.65 21.19 -24.96
C ARG A 67 2.90 21.23 -25.82
N ASP A 68 4.04 20.85 -25.25
CA ASP A 68 5.33 20.79 -25.94
C ASP A 68 5.47 19.54 -26.83
N GLY A 69 4.41 18.72 -26.92
CA GLY A 69 4.36 17.57 -27.81
C GLY A 69 5.00 16.28 -27.28
N HIS A 70 5.29 16.18 -26.00
CA HIS A 70 5.81 14.96 -25.36
C HIS A 70 4.72 13.89 -25.18
N ASN A 71 4.01 13.56 -26.27
CA ASN A 71 2.87 12.63 -26.28
C ASN A 71 3.20 11.28 -26.95
N GLY A 72 4.43 11.09 -27.43
CA GLY A 72 4.88 9.85 -28.06
C GLY A 72 5.29 8.78 -27.07
N TYR A 73 5.68 7.62 -27.60
CA TYR A 73 6.28 6.56 -26.78
C TYR A 73 7.63 7.00 -26.21
N LEU A 74 7.91 6.54 -25.00
CA LEU A 74 9.11 6.83 -24.25
C LEU A 74 9.92 5.53 -23.99
N PRO A 75 11.18 5.63 -23.54
CA PRO A 75 11.93 4.46 -23.11
C PRO A 75 11.15 3.66 -22.06
N SER A 76 11.22 2.35 -22.14
CA SER A 76 10.52 1.43 -21.23
C SER A 76 10.87 1.65 -19.75
N ILE A 77 12.13 2.00 -19.48
CA ILE A 77 12.61 2.32 -18.13
C ILE A 77 12.25 3.73 -17.65
N GLY A 78 11.65 4.56 -18.50
CA GLY A 78 11.31 5.97 -18.22
C GLY A 78 12.35 6.98 -18.72
N ILE A 79 11.94 8.25 -18.78
CA ILE A 79 12.79 9.35 -19.26
C ILE A 79 13.96 9.62 -18.31
N ALA A 80 15.07 10.11 -18.87
CA ALA A 80 16.30 10.37 -18.12
C ALA A 80 16.06 11.34 -16.96
N SER A 81 15.41 12.48 -17.21
CA SER A 81 15.15 13.50 -16.18
C SER A 81 14.35 12.98 -14.97
N ALA A 82 13.37 12.11 -15.20
CA ALA A 82 12.61 11.50 -14.10
C ALA A 82 13.48 10.53 -13.27
N ARG A 83 14.29 9.69 -13.95
CA ARG A 83 15.20 8.73 -13.28
C ARG A 83 16.32 9.45 -12.52
N GLU A 84 16.86 10.51 -13.09
CA GLU A 84 17.89 11.36 -12.46
C GLU A 84 17.36 12.04 -11.21
N ALA A 85 16.14 12.62 -11.25
CA ALA A 85 15.50 13.24 -10.09
C ALA A 85 15.27 12.24 -8.96
N VAL A 86 14.78 11.02 -9.28
CA VAL A 86 14.59 9.95 -8.29
C VAL A 86 15.93 9.52 -7.71
N ALA A 87 16.96 9.27 -8.52
CA ALA A 87 18.27 8.85 -8.05
C ALA A 87 18.91 9.92 -7.14
N ALA A 88 18.78 11.20 -7.51
CA ALA A 88 19.26 12.31 -6.70
C ALA A 88 18.52 12.40 -5.35
N ASP A 89 17.19 12.13 -5.31
CA ASP A 89 16.43 12.12 -4.07
C ASP A 89 16.90 11.01 -3.12
N TYR A 90 17.09 9.79 -3.63
CA TYR A 90 17.61 8.67 -2.85
C TYR A 90 19.00 8.99 -2.29
N THR A 91 19.88 9.60 -3.11
CA THR A 91 21.22 10.01 -2.67
C THR A 91 21.15 11.08 -1.57
N ARG A 92 20.26 12.07 -1.68
CA ARG A 92 20.01 13.03 -0.58
C ARG A 92 19.53 12.37 0.70
N ARG A 93 18.80 11.25 0.57
CA ARG A 93 18.31 10.42 1.67
C ARG A 93 19.30 9.31 2.06
N ARG A 94 20.59 9.51 1.79
CA ARG A 94 21.73 8.66 2.15
C ARG A 94 21.72 7.25 1.56
N VAL A 95 20.99 7.02 0.48
CA VAL A 95 21.06 5.80 -0.31
C VAL A 95 21.74 6.13 -1.63
N ALA A 96 23.04 5.84 -1.75
CA ALA A 96 23.79 6.09 -2.98
C ALA A 96 23.08 5.45 -4.16
N MET A 97 22.74 6.24 -5.19
CA MET A 97 21.91 5.75 -6.29
C MET A 97 22.31 6.36 -7.62
N THR A 98 22.18 5.56 -8.68
CA THR A 98 22.41 5.99 -10.06
C THR A 98 21.15 5.85 -10.90
N PRO A 99 20.93 6.69 -11.93
CA PRO A 99 19.71 6.69 -12.73
C PRO A 99 19.42 5.38 -13.48
N ASP A 100 20.44 4.57 -13.75
CA ASP A 100 20.30 3.26 -14.43
C ASP A 100 19.66 2.19 -13.52
N ARG A 101 19.61 2.43 -12.21
CA ARG A 101 18.97 1.56 -11.23
C ARG A 101 17.52 1.95 -10.92
N VAL A 102 17.01 2.96 -11.60
CA VAL A 102 15.64 3.48 -11.44
C VAL A 102 14.79 3.09 -12.66
N LEU A 103 13.61 2.54 -12.43
CA LEU A 103 12.57 2.33 -13.44
C LEU A 103 11.33 3.15 -13.08
N ILE A 104 10.87 3.98 -14.01
CA ILE A 104 9.58 4.66 -13.89
C ILE A 104 8.46 3.68 -14.25
N THR A 105 7.44 3.61 -13.42
CA THR A 105 6.37 2.61 -13.50
C THR A 105 4.98 3.24 -13.52
N THR A 106 3.99 2.49 -13.96
CA THR A 106 2.57 2.89 -13.93
C THR A 106 2.03 2.79 -12.50
N GLY A 107 2.55 3.67 -11.63
CA GLY A 107 2.38 3.64 -10.18
C GLY A 107 3.18 2.51 -9.52
N THR A 108 3.27 2.55 -8.20
CA THR A 108 3.93 1.52 -7.37
C THR A 108 3.45 0.11 -7.70
N SER A 109 2.18 -0.05 -8.05
CA SER A 109 1.57 -1.36 -8.34
C SER A 109 2.26 -2.11 -9.48
N GLU A 110 2.67 -1.42 -10.54
CA GLU A 110 3.44 -2.04 -11.63
C GLU A 110 4.87 -2.37 -11.18
N GLY A 111 5.49 -1.50 -10.39
CA GLY A 111 6.83 -1.78 -9.83
C GLY A 111 6.85 -3.08 -9.03
N ILE A 112 5.84 -3.30 -8.19
CA ILE A 112 5.67 -4.52 -7.41
C ILE A 112 5.42 -5.73 -8.33
N ASP A 113 4.57 -5.59 -9.36
CA ASP A 113 4.29 -6.65 -10.33
C ASP A 113 5.56 -7.05 -11.10
N LEU A 114 6.34 -6.08 -11.59
CA LEU A 114 7.61 -6.33 -12.29
C LEU A 114 8.62 -7.03 -11.37
N ALA A 115 8.77 -6.58 -10.14
CA ALA A 115 9.72 -7.15 -9.20
C ALA A 115 9.35 -8.60 -8.83
N LEU A 116 8.10 -8.86 -8.49
CA LEU A 116 7.65 -10.22 -8.15
C LEU A 116 7.73 -11.16 -9.35
N ASN A 117 7.36 -10.73 -10.56
CA ASN A 117 7.50 -11.56 -11.76
C ASN A 117 8.95 -11.79 -12.18
N ALA A 118 9.90 -10.95 -11.76
CA ALA A 118 11.33 -11.11 -12.03
C ALA A 118 12.03 -12.04 -11.02
N LEU A 119 11.50 -12.15 -9.79
CA LEU A 119 12.17 -12.78 -8.65
C LEU A 119 11.54 -14.10 -8.21
N VAL A 120 10.29 -14.37 -8.61
CA VAL A 120 9.47 -15.42 -8.00
C VAL A 120 8.84 -16.30 -9.08
N ASP A 121 9.06 -17.60 -8.99
CA ASP A 121 8.44 -18.62 -9.84
C ASP A 121 7.22 -19.27 -9.19
N GLU A 122 6.46 -20.05 -9.96
CA GLU A 122 5.38 -20.88 -9.44
C GLU A 122 5.93 -21.87 -8.38
N GLY A 123 5.29 -21.89 -7.21
CA GLY A 123 5.67 -22.75 -6.09
C GLY A 123 6.70 -22.16 -5.14
N ASP A 124 7.28 -20.99 -5.44
CA ASP A 124 8.12 -20.27 -4.48
C ASP A 124 7.29 -19.66 -3.33
N ASP A 125 7.96 -19.41 -2.21
CA ASP A 125 7.38 -18.76 -1.04
C ASP A 125 7.82 -17.29 -0.96
N VAL A 126 6.89 -16.40 -0.60
CA VAL A 126 7.14 -14.98 -0.35
C VAL A 126 6.63 -14.61 1.03
N LEU A 127 7.52 -14.06 1.87
CA LEU A 127 7.16 -13.55 3.19
C LEU A 127 6.46 -12.21 3.07
N VAL A 128 5.23 -12.12 3.59
CA VAL A 128 4.41 -10.90 3.57
C VAL A 128 3.89 -10.59 4.98
N PRO A 129 3.75 -9.32 5.39
CA PRO A 129 3.19 -9.00 6.70
C PRO A 129 1.72 -9.41 6.82
N SER A 130 1.27 -9.73 8.02
CA SER A 130 -0.15 -9.85 8.34
C SER A 130 -0.49 -8.85 9.46
N PRO A 131 -1.27 -7.80 9.12
CA PRO A 131 -1.95 -7.48 7.85
C PRO A 131 -1.02 -6.99 6.74
N THR A 132 -1.42 -7.21 5.47
CA THR A 132 -0.68 -6.78 4.27
C THR A 132 -1.56 -6.05 3.27
N TYR A 133 -0.94 -5.24 2.40
CA TYR A 133 -1.64 -4.66 1.26
C TYR A 133 -2.04 -5.74 0.25
N PRO A 134 -3.36 -5.88 -0.10
CA PRO A 134 -3.87 -7.03 -0.86
C PRO A 134 -3.27 -7.22 -2.26
N LEU A 135 -2.59 -6.20 -2.81
CA LEU A 135 -1.94 -6.30 -4.11
C LEU A 135 -0.86 -7.39 -4.12
N TYR A 136 -0.09 -7.54 -3.03
CA TYR A 136 0.96 -8.55 -2.95
C TYR A 136 0.39 -9.95 -3.10
N THR A 137 -0.64 -10.28 -2.32
CA THR A 137 -1.29 -11.60 -2.41
C THR A 137 -1.98 -11.84 -3.75
N ALA A 138 -2.52 -10.78 -4.36
CA ALA A 138 -3.14 -10.85 -5.68
C ALA A 138 -2.12 -11.18 -6.78
N ILE A 139 -0.94 -10.56 -6.76
CA ILE A 139 0.13 -10.84 -7.72
C ILE A 139 0.69 -12.25 -7.49
N LEU A 140 0.92 -12.65 -6.23
CA LEU A 140 1.39 -14.00 -5.91
C LEU A 140 0.41 -15.07 -6.40
N ALA A 141 -0.89 -14.86 -6.23
CA ALA A 141 -1.92 -15.76 -6.80
C ALA A 141 -1.87 -15.84 -8.33
N LYS A 142 -1.55 -14.71 -9.01
CA LYS A 142 -1.37 -14.65 -10.47
C LYS A 142 -0.15 -15.45 -10.92
N ILE A 143 0.96 -15.39 -10.18
CA ILE A 143 2.21 -16.11 -10.47
C ILE A 143 2.08 -17.61 -10.12
N GLY A 144 1.28 -17.95 -9.11
CA GLY A 144 1.21 -19.30 -8.54
C GLY A 144 2.16 -19.50 -7.35
N ALA A 145 2.68 -18.42 -6.78
CA ALA A 145 3.54 -18.42 -5.61
C ALA A 145 2.71 -18.39 -4.30
N THR A 146 3.34 -18.80 -3.20
CA THR A 146 2.69 -18.95 -1.90
C THR A 146 3.04 -17.76 -0.98
N PRO A 147 2.06 -16.95 -0.54
CA PRO A 147 2.30 -15.97 0.52
C PRO A 147 2.49 -16.68 1.86
N ARG A 148 3.58 -16.41 2.57
CA ARG A 148 3.83 -16.81 3.96
C ARG A 148 3.64 -15.59 4.85
N PHE A 149 2.55 -15.57 5.61
CA PHE A 149 2.18 -14.41 6.42
C PHE A 149 2.97 -14.36 7.73
N TYR A 150 3.90 -13.43 7.85
CA TYR A 150 4.52 -13.17 9.14
C TYR A 150 3.66 -12.23 9.98
N ARG A 151 3.57 -12.54 11.26
CA ARG A 151 2.73 -11.82 12.20
C ARG A 151 3.30 -10.43 12.50
N THR A 152 2.43 -9.41 12.48
CA THR A 152 2.66 -8.13 13.14
C THR A 152 1.73 -8.04 14.36
N ASP A 153 2.26 -7.53 15.49
CA ASP A 153 1.57 -7.62 16.76
C ASP A 153 0.97 -6.27 17.18
N PRO A 154 -0.38 -6.13 17.26
CA PRO A 154 -1.02 -4.91 17.73
C PRO A 154 -0.70 -4.58 19.19
N ALA A 155 -0.28 -5.55 20.02
CA ALA A 155 0.17 -5.29 21.38
C ALA A 155 1.57 -4.65 21.42
N ARG A 156 2.29 -4.71 20.30
CA ARG A 156 3.61 -4.09 20.09
C ARG A 156 3.59 -3.15 18.89
N ASP A 157 2.59 -2.30 18.81
CA ASP A 157 2.42 -1.25 17.78
C ASP A 157 2.45 -1.77 16.33
N TRP A 158 1.94 -2.97 16.07
CA TRP A 158 1.97 -3.64 14.77
C TRP A 158 3.38 -3.93 14.24
N LEU A 159 4.37 -4.05 15.12
CA LEU A 159 5.74 -4.40 14.72
C LEU A 159 5.84 -5.87 14.31
N PRO A 160 6.70 -6.21 13.33
CA PRO A 160 6.99 -7.58 12.93
C PRO A 160 7.50 -8.44 14.10
N ASP A 161 6.97 -9.65 14.19
CA ASP A 161 7.50 -10.69 15.06
C ASP A 161 8.62 -11.42 14.31
N ILE A 162 9.87 -11.05 14.61
CA ILE A 162 11.07 -11.54 13.91
C ILE A 162 11.25 -13.06 14.07
N GLU A 163 10.95 -13.62 15.25
CA GLU A 163 11.07 -15.07 15.49
C GLU A 163 10.01 -15.85 14.69
N HIS A 164 8.76 -15.35 14.67
CA HIS A 164 7.72 -15.94 13.84
C HIS A 164 8.10 -15.84 12.35
N LEU A 165 8.61 -14.69 11.90
CA LEU A 165 9.05 -14.50 10.53
C LEU A 165 10.15 -15.52 10.17
N ARG A 166 11.17 -15.68 11.03
CA ARG A 166 12.24 -16.67 10.87
C ARG A 166 11.70 -18.10 10.74
N SER A 167 10.68 -18.45 11.51
CA SER A 167 10.07 -19.80 11.49
C SER A 167 9.33 -20.14 10.20
N LEU A 168 9.01 -19.14 9.37
CA LEU A 168 8.30 -19.32 8.10
C LEU A 168 9.23 -19.53 6.90
N ILE A 169 10.54 -19.32 7.08
CA ILE A 169 11.52 -19.44 6.01
C ILE A 169 11.71 -20.90 5.61
N THR A 170 11.68 -21.17 4.33
CA THR A 170 11.92 -22.48 3.71
C THR A 170 12.96 -22.36 2.58
N ASP A 171 13.42 -23.47 2.05
CA ASP A 171 14.34 -23.50 0.89
C ASP A 171 13.73 -22.87 -0.38
N ARG A 172 12.39 -22.66 -0.41
CA ARG A 172 11.68 -22.01 -1.50
C ARG A 172 11.44 -20.52 -1.26
N THR A 173 11.82 -20.00 -0.10
CA THR A 173 11.62 -18.58 0.21
C THR A 173 12.58 -17.73 -0.61
N ARG A 174 12.06 -16.74 -1.36
CA ARG A 174 12.85 -15.86 -2.24
C ARG A 174 12.82 -14.41 -1.80
N VAL A 175 11.70 -13.96 -1.31
CA VAL A 175 11.43 -12.53 -1.11
C VAL A 175 10.85 -12.28 0.27
N LEU A 176 11.31 -11.20 0.91
CA LEU A 176 10.73 -10.59 2.09
C LEU A 176 10.09 -9.25 1.70
N VAL A 177 8.78 -9.13 1.85
CA VAL A 177 8.05 -7.86 1.66
C VAL A 177 8.03 -7.09 2.96
N VAL A 178 8.48 -5.83 2.92
CA VAL A 178 8.45 -4.87 4.02
C VAL A 178 7.62 -3.66 3.57
N ILE A 179 6.51 -3.37 4.24
CA ILE A 179 5.66 -2.22 3.97
C ILE A 179 5.84 -1.24 5.13
N ASP A 180 6.63 -0.20 4.93
CA ASP A 180 6.99 0.73 6.01
C ASP A 180 7.18 2.16 5.47
N PRO A 181 6.26 3.08 5.82
CA PRO A 181 5.08 2.95 6.71
C PRO A 181 4.02 1.99 6.20
N ASN A 182 3.35 1.32 7.14
CA ASN A 182 2.49 0.19 6.81
C ASN A 182 1.06 0.61 6.39
N ASN A 183 0.59 0.02 5.31
CA ASN A 183 -0.82 -0.09 4.96
C ASN A 183 -1.24 -1.55 5.17
N PRO A 184 -2.15 -1.83 6.14
CA PRO A 184 -3.24 -0.97 6.60
C PRO A 184 -3.10 -0.35 8.00
N THR A 185 -1.99 -0.54 8.72
CA THR A 185 -1.94 -0.23 10.16
C THR A 185 -1.51 1.20 10.51
N GLY A 186 -0.83 1.89 9.60
CA GLY A 186 -0.19 3.18 9.89
C GLY A 186 1.07 3.07 10.76
N ALA A 187 1.58 1.87 11.00
CA ALA A 187 2.79 1.63 11.77
C ALA A 187 4.04 2.14 11.04
N VAL A 188 5.04 2.54 11.82
CA VAL A 188 6.40 2.87 11.37
C VAL A 188 7.37 2.00 12.16
N TYR A 189 8.26 1.30 11.48
CA TYR A 189 9.18 0.38 12.12
C TYR A 189 10.40 1.13 12.68
N PRO A 190 10.73 0.93 13.97
CA PRO A 190 11.94 1.50 14.57
C PRO A 190 13.22 0.98 13.91
N PRO A 191 14.34 1.72 13.96
CA PRO A 191 15.61 1.30 13.35
C PRO A 191 16.09 -0.09 13.78
N ALA A 192 15.85 -0.51 15.03
CA ALA A 192 16.21 -1.84 15.52
C ALA A 192 15.46 -2.94 14.77
N VAL A 193 14.15 -2.80 14.58
CA VAL A 193 13.33 -3.77 13.84
C VAL A 193 13.77 -3.83 12.38
N ARG A 194 14.04 -2.68 11.75
CA ARG A 194 14.54 -2.61 10.36
C ARG A 194 15.87 -3.33 10.20
N ARG A 195 16.83 -3.15 11.14
CA ARG A 195 18.09 -3.89 11.13
C ARG A 195 17.86 -5.40 11.24
N SER A 196 16.99 -5.84 12.14
CA SER A 196 16.67 -7.27 12.27
C SER A 196 16.08 -7.86 10.97
N LEU A 197 15.28 -7.09 10.22
CA LEU A 197 14.76 -7.52 8.92
C LEU A 197 15.87 -7.62 7.87
N LEU A 198 16.80 -6.66 7.83
CA LEU A 198 17.96 -6.68 6.94
C LEU A 198 18.91 -7.84 7.26
N GLU A 199 19.26 -8.03 8.53
CA GLU A 199 20.10 -9.14 9.02
C GLU A 199 19.49 -10.51 8.68
N LEU A 200 18.17 -10.65 8.82
CA LEU A 200 17.47 -11.87 8.47
C LEU A 200 17.50 -12.11 6.95
N ALA A 201 17.27 -11.09 6.14
CA ALA A 201 17.32 -11.20 4.69
C ALA A 201 18.73 -11.57 4.21
N ASP A 202 19.78 -11.00 4.82
CA ASP A 202 21.16 -11.38 4.51
C ASP A 202 21.46 -12.82 4.92
N THR A 203 21.06 -13.23 6.13
CA THR A 203 21.28 -14.59 6.66
C THR A 203 20.68 -15.68 5.77
N TYR A 204 19.53 -15.42 5.15
CA TYR A 204 18.78 -16.39 4.34
C TYR A 204 18.78 -16.09 2.83
N ASP A 205 19.66 -15.19 2.38
CA ASP A 205 19.81 -14.79 0.98
C ASP A 205 18.49 -14.34 0.32
N LEU A 206 17.68 -13.57 1.05
CA LEU A 206 16.39 -13.07 0.57
C LEU A 206 16.53 -11.68 -0.05
N THR A 207 15.78 -11.42 -1.14
CA THR A 207 15.60 -10.05 -1.64
C THR A 207 14.50 -9.35 -0.86
N ILE A 208 14.74 -8.10 -0.44
CA ILE A 208 13.72 -7.29 0.23
C ILE A 208 13.01 -6.42 -0.79
N LEU A 209 11.68 -6.50 -0.80
CA LEU A 209 10.79 -5.53 -1.47
C LEU A 209 10.28 -4.52 -0.43
N ALA A 210 10.85 -3.31 -0.46
CA ALA A 210 10.52 -2.22 0.47
C ALA A 210 9.44 -1.31 -0.15
N ASP A 211 8.19 -1.46 0.28
CA ASP A 211 7.11 -0.55 -0.10
C ASP A 211 7.14 0.68 0.80
N GLU A 212 7.75 1.76 0.29
CA GLU A 212 8.01 3.01 1.01
C GLU A 212 7.12 4.15 0.49
N VAL A 213 6.00 3.83 -0.15
CA VAL A 213 5.10 4.81 -0.79
C VAL A 213 4.54 5.85 0.19
N TYR A 214 4.52 5.55 1.49
CA TYR A 214 4.12 6.47 2.56
C TYR A 214 5.30 7.09 3.30
N GLY A 215 6.53 6.89 2.87
CA GLY A 215 7.75 7.35 3.56
C GLY A 215 7.77 8.84 3.86
N GLU A 216 7.24 9.69 2.97
CA GLU A 216 7.13 11.13 3.17
C GLU A 216 5.97 11.53 4.12
N LEU A 217 5.13 10.59 4.55
CA LEU A 217 3.92 10.83 5.35
C LEU A 217 4.04 10.35 6.80
N GLY A 218 5.26 10.21 7.35
CA GLY A 218 5.48 10.01 8.78
C GLY A 218 5.07 11.25 9.57
N PHE A 219 4.36 11.10 10.68
CA PHE A 219 3.81 12.25 11.42
C PHE A 219 4.91 13.11 12.07
N ASP A 220 6.00 12.48 12.50
CA ASP A 220 7.17 13.14 13.07
C ASP A 220 8.18 13.63 11.99
N GLY A 221 7.85 13.49 10.71
CA GLY A 221 8.70 13.81 9.56
C GLY A 221 8.87 12.64 8.60
N PRO A 222 9.61 12.84 7.50
CA PRO A 222 9.90 11.75 6.56
C PRO A 222 10.57 10.56 7.23
N VAL A 223 10.10 9.37 6.90
CA VAL A 223 10.64 8.11 7.43
C VAL A 223 11.90 7.75 6.62
N PRO A 224 13.04 7.42 7.25
CA PRO A 224 14.25 7.02 6.55
C PRO A 224 14.02 5.82 5.63
N LEU A 225 14.71 5.75 4.50
CA LEU A 225 14.65 4.60 3.59
C LEU A 225 15.28 3.36 4.25
N LEU A 226 14.78 2.18 3.93
CA LEU A 226 15.32 0.94 4.48
C LEU A 226 16.79 0.73 4.06
N GLY A 227 17.11 1.02 2.80
CA GLY A 227 18.47 0.93 2.25
C GLY A 227 19.48 1.91 2.86
N GLU A 228 19.04 2.92 3.65
CA GLU A 228 19.94 3.81 4.38
C GLU A 228 20.70 3.06 5.50
N LEU A 229 20.09 2.02 6.07
CA LEU A 229 20.66 1.27 7.18
C LEU A 229 21.72 0.26 6.75
N ASP A 230 21.64 -0.23 5.51
CA ASP A 230 22.60 -1.16 4.92
C ASP A 230 22.59 -1.00 3.40
N PRO A 231 23.58 -0.28 2.84
CA PRO A 231 23.69 -0.05 1.38
C PRO A 231 24.00 -1.32 0.57
N ASP A 232 24.53 -2.37 1.19
CA ASP A 232 24.89 -3.63 0.54
C ASP A 232 23.73 -4.64 0.56
N ALA A 233 22.68 -4.36 1.31
CA ALA A 233 21.49 -5.22 1.35
C ALA A 233 20.76 -5.25 0.00
N PRO A 234 20.22 -6.41 -0.43
CA PRO A 234 19.46 -6.54 -1.68
C PRO A 234 18.04 -5.97 -1.53
N VAL A 235 17.95 -4.65 -1.44
CA VAL A 235 16.67 -3.92 -1.27
C VAL A 235 16.23 -3.34 -2.61
N ILE A 236 14.96 -3.61 -2.97
CA ILE A 236 14.24 -2.96 -4.06
C ILE A 236 13.15 -2.11 -3.43
N SER A 237 13.28 -0.78 -3.55
CA SER A 237 12.35 0.20 -2.98
C SER A 237 11.30 0.64 -3.99
N PHE A 238 10.09 0.93 -3.51
CA PHE A 238 8.98 1.44 -4.30
C PHE A 238 8.42 2.73 -3.74
N SER A 239 8.14 3.69 -4.64
CA SER A 239 7.39 4.90 -4.31
C SER A 239 6.63 5.45 -5.52
N SER A 240 5.91 6.58 -5.36
CA SER A 240 5.13 7.17 -6.44
C SER A 240 4.66 8.59 -6.15
N LEU A 241 4.10 9.25 -7.17
CA LEU A 241 3.39 10.52 -7.01
C LEU A 241 2.02 10.35 -6.32
N SER A 242 1.56 9.12 -6.08
CA SER A 242 0.18 8.84 -5.66
C SER A 242 -0.19 9.36 -4.28
N LYS A 243 0.75 9.35 -3.31
CA LYS A 243 0.40 9.60 -1.90
C LYS A 243 0.95 10.93 -1.40
N ALA A 244 2.25 11.06 -1.27
CA ALA A 244 2.88 12.28 -0.77
C ALA A 244 2.76 13.48 -1.73
N TYR A 245 2.57 13.22 -3.02
CA TYR A 245 2.41 14.25 -4.05
C TYR A 245 0.97 14.41 -4.54
N LEU A 246 0.02 13.72 -3.91
CA LEU A 246 -1.43 13.89 -4.09
C LEU A 246 -1.91 13.68 -5.54
N ALA A 247 -1.26 12.78 -6.30
CA ALA A 247 -1.59 12.50 -7.71
C ALA A 247 -1.86 11.00 -7.98
N PRO A 248 -2.79 10.34 -7.25
CA PRO A 248 -3.00 8.89 -7.38
C PRO A 248 -3.55 8.47 -8.75
N GLY A 249 -4.33 9.33 -9.41
CA GLY A 249 -4.91 9.10 -10.73
C GLY A 249 -3.91 9.18 -11.88
N TRP A 250 -2.73 9.78 -11.66
CA TRP A 250 -1.71 9.95 -12.70
C TRP A 250 -0.96 8.66 -13.04
N ARG A 251 -1.06 7.67 -12.17
CA ARG A 251 -0.42 6.38 -12.37
C ARG A 251 1.08 6.49 -12.66
N THR A 252 1.80 7.30 -11.88
CA THR A 252 3.24 7.50 -12.01
C THR A 252 3.93 7.12 -10.70
N GLY A 253 4.85 6.19 -10.79
CA GLY A 253 5.67 5.71 -9.68
C GLY A 253 7.04 5.24 -10.17
N TRP A 254 7.79 4.65 -9.29
CA TRP A 254 9.11 4.11 -9.58
C TRP A 254 9.44 2.93 -8.69
N LEU A 255 10.31 2.07 -9.18
CA LEU A 255 11.10 1.15 -8.40
C LEU A 255 12.57 1.55 -8.47
N VAL A 256 13.31 1.29 -7.41
CA VAL A 256 14.72 1.59 -7.29
C VAL A 256 15.44 0.34 -6.76
N ALA A 257 16.32 -0.24 -7.54
CA ALA A 257 17.13 -1.38 -7.12
C ALA A 257 18.41 -0.89 -6.44
N GLY A 258 18.69 -1.33 -5.23
CA GLY A 258 19.91 -1.02 -4.48
C GLY A 258 21.19 -1.26 -5.31
N THR A 259 22.29 -0.62 -4.96
CA THR A 259 23.52 -0.64 -5.75
C THR A 259 24.35 -1.93 -5.60
N THR A 260 23.95 -2.82 -4.70
CA THR A 260 24.62 -4.12 -4.53
C THR A 260 24.63 -4.91 -5.83
N PRO A 261 25.77 -5.56 -6.20
CA PRO A 261 25.86 -6.44 -7.37
C PRO A 261 24.86 -7.60 -7.35
N ARG A 262 24.41 -8.03 -6.17
CA ARG A 262 23.40 -9.10 -6.00
C ARG A 262 22.08 -8.81 -6.75
N LEU A 263 21.75 -7.55 -7.01
CA LEU A 263 20.55 -7.14 -7.72
C LEU A 263 20.71 -6.91 -9.22
N ASN A 264 21.90 -7.14 -9.80
CA ASN A 264 22.14 -6.83 -11.22
C ASN A 264 21.27 -7.66 -12.17
N ASP A 265 21.19 -8.97 -11.96
CA ASP A 265 20.38 -9.86 -12.80
C ASP A 265 18.87 -9.61 -12.59
N ALA A 266 18.44 -9.37 -11.35
CA ALA A 266 17.06 -8.98 -11.03
C ALA A 266 16.68 -7.67 -11.74
N LEU A 267 17.57 -6.67 -11.70
CA LEU A 267 17.34 -5.40 -12.39
C LEU A 267 17.25 -5.59 -13.92
N ALA A 268 18.12 -6.40 -14.49
CA ALA A 268 18.08 -6.72 -15.93
C ALA A 268 16.77 -7.43 -16.30
N ALA A 269 16.30 -8.37 -15.48
CA ALA A 269 15.04 -9.06 -15.66
C ALA A 269 13.83 -8.10 -15.57
N MET A 270 13.81 -7.22 -14.58
CA MET A 270 12.74 -6.19 -14.44
C MET A 270 12.71 -5.23 -15.65
N LYS A 271 13.88 -4.80 -16.17
CA LYS A 271 13.96 -3.98 -17.39
C LYS A 271 13.40 -4.73 -18.60
N LYS A 272 13.76 -6.01 -18.77
CA LYS A 272 13.23 -6.86 -19.85
C LYS A 272 11.70 -7.04 -19.76
N LEU A 273 11.15 -7.21 -18.57
CA LEU A 273 9.69 -7.26 -18.36
C LEU A 273 9.03 -5.90 -18.69
N ALA A 274 9.68 -4.80 -18.32
CA ALA A 274 9.21 -3.46 -18.64
C ALA A 274 9.18 -3.19 -20.16
N ASP A 275 10.09 -3.76 -20.95
CA ASP A 275 10.05 -3.65 -22.41
C ASP A 275 8.76 -4.21 -23.00
N GLY A 276 8.21 -5.29 -22.42
CA GLY A 276 6.98 -5.92 -22.90
C GLY A 276 5.71 -5.03 -22.78
N ARG A 277 5.72 -4.03 -21.89
CA ARG A 277 4.60 -3.08 -21.71
C ARG A 277 4.79 -1.74 -22.43
N LEU A 278 5.89 -1.56 -23.13
CA LEU A 278 6.34 -0.32 -23.78
C LEU A 278 6.83 0.74 -22.77
N CYS A 279 5.97 1.67 -22.31
CA CYS A 279 6.36 2.73 -21.38
C CYS A 279 5.21 3.07 -20.42
N SER A 280 5.57 3.72 -19.30
CA SER A 280 4.59 4.36 -18.40
C SER A 280 4.02 5.65 -19.03
N PRO A 281 2.91 6.23 -18.51
CA PRO A 281 2.27 7.43 -19.05
C PRO A 281 3.27 8.58 -19.30
N GLY A 282 3.43 8.97 -20.57
CA GLY A 282 4.49 9.88 -21.02
C GLY A 282 4.49 11.24 -20.35
N PRO A 283 3.47 12.08 -20.54
CA PRO A 283 3.48 13.44 -20.01
C PRO A 283 3.66 13.52 -18.50
N MET A 284 3.14 12.53 -17.75
CA MET A 284 3.23 12.48 -16.29
C MET A 284 4.65 12.23 -15.79
N GLN A 285 5.52 11.60 -16.58
CA GLN A 285 6.91 11.40 -16.20
C GLN A 285 7.69 12.73 -16.11
N HIS A 286 7.32 13.73 -16.91
CA HIS A 286 7.93 15.06 -16.86
C HIS A 286 7.59 15.82 -15.56
N ALA A 287 6.54 15.42 -14.86
CA ALA A 287 6.19 15.99 -13.57
C ALA A 287 7.01 15.39 -12.41
N VAL A 288 7.72 14.28 -12.61
CA VAL A 288 8.48 13.62 -11.53
C VAL A 288 9.59 14.53 -10.99
N ALA A 289 10.38 15.14 -11.86
CA ALA A 289 11.41 16.08 -11.43
C ALA A 289 10.80 17.29 -10.71
N ALA A 290 9.74 17.90 -11.26
CA ALA A 290 9.05 19.01 -10.61
C ALA A 290 8.50 18.67 -9.22
N ALA A 291 7.99 17.44 -9.05
CA ALA A 291 7.49 16.97 -7.76
C ALA A 291 8.62 16.75 -6.74
N ILE A 292 9.73 16.16 -7.17
CA ILE A 292 10.84 15.76 -6.29
C ILE A 292 11.74 16.96 -5.93
N GLU A 293 12.00 17.84 -6.88
CA GLU A 293 12.95 18.97 -6.75
C GLU A 293 12.24 20.29 -6.40
N GLY A 294 10.95 20.38 -6.65
CA GLY A 294 10.13 21.56 -6.41
C GLY A 294 9.75 21.76 -4.94
N ASP A 295 8.84 22.71 -4.71
CA ASP A 295 8.32 23.01 -3.38
C ASP A 295 7.53 21.82 -2.80
N ARG A 296 7.94 21.36 -1.62
CA ARG A 296 7.31 20.28 -0.85
C ARG A 296 6.56 20.76 0.38
N SER A 297 6.29 22.05 0.51
CA SER A 297 5.58 22.64 1.67
C SER A 297 4.20 21.99 1.89
N HIS A 298 3.53 21.58 0.80
CA HIS A 298 2.28 20.83 0.86
C HIS A 298 2.39 19.53 1.68
N GLN A 299 3.54 18.85 1.68
CA GLN A 299 3.76 17.64 2.47
C GLN A 299 3.80 17.95 3.96
N VAL A 300 4.34 19.09 4.36
CA VAL A 300 4.37 19.54 5.77
C VAL A 300 2.95 19.75 6.27
N THR A 301 2.15 20.50 5.51
CA THR A 301 0.73 20.77 5.83
C THR A 301 -0.08 19.47 5.84
N PHE A 302 0.14 18.58 4.86
CA PHE A 302 -0.57 17.31 4.77
C PHE A 302 -0.23 16.39 5.95
N ARG A 303 1.05 16.24 6.32
CA ARG A 303 1.47 15.47 7.50
C ARG A 303 0.84 15.98 8.78
N ALA A 304 0.82 17.32 9.00
CA ALA A 304 0.19 17.90 10.17
C ALA A 304 -1.30 17.58 10.25
N ALA A 305 -2.01 17.69 9.14
CA ALA A 305 -3.42 17.31 9.06
C ALA A 305 -3.64 15.81 9.32
N LEU A 306 -2.76 14.94 8.81
CA LEU A 306 -2.83 13.50 9.04
C LEU A 306 -2.54 13.13 10.50
N ALA A 307 -1.56 13.76 11.12
CA ALA A 307 -1.22 13.55 12.53
C ALA A 307 -2.40 13.90 13.46
N GLU A 308 -3.06 15.05 13.23
CA GLU A 308 -4.26 15.44 13.96
C GLU A 308 -5.39 14.41 13.79
N ARG A 309 -5.70 14.02 12.55
CA ARG A 309 -6.75 13.05 12.24
C ARG A 309 -6.45 11.67 12.79
N GLY A 310 -5.18 11.23 12.72
CA GLY A 310 -4.73 9.97 13.31
C GLY A 310 -4.90 9.94 14.83
N ARG A 311 -4.59 11.05 15.52
CA ARG A 311 -4.82 11.20 16.96
C ARG A 311 -6.32 11.12 17.31
N ILE A 312 -7.17 11.89 16.62
CA ILE A 312 -8.62 11.84 16.79
C ILE A 312 -9.16 10.42 16.59
N THR A 313 -8.68 9.74 15.54
CA THR A 313 -9.05 8.35 15.22
C THR A 313 -8.74 7.41 16.38
N ALA A 314 -7.50 7.43 16.88
CA ALA A 314 -7.09 6.55 17.97
C ALA A 314 -7.83 6.86 19.26
N GLU A 315 -7.94 8.12 19.64
CA GLU A 315 -8.62 8.56 20.88
C GLU A 315 -10.09 8.18 20.88
N MET A 316 -10.82 8.50 19.82
CA MET A 316 -12.25 8.27 19.77
C MET A 316 -12.61 6.79 19.64
N LEU A 317 -11.85 6.02 18.85
CA LEU A 317 -12.10 4.58 18.73
C LEU A 317 -11.78 3.84 20.03
N ASN A 318 -10.70 4.20 20.74
CA ASN A 318 -10.38 3.61 22.04
C ASN A 318 -11.35 3.99 23.16
N ALA A 319 -12.14 5.06 23.00
CA ALA A 319 -13.22 5.41 23.93
C ALA A 319 -14.48 4.53 23.77
N ILE A 320 -14.54 3.70 22.73
CA ILE A 320 -15.65 2.77 22.49
C ILE A 320 -15.38 1.46 23.23
N PRO A 321 -16.24 1.02 24.17
CA PRO A 321 -16.10 -0.26 24.83
C PRO A 321 -16.03 -1.42 23.84
N GLY A 322 -15.02 -2.29 24.00
CA GLY A 322 -14.77 -3.43 23.13
C GLY A 322 -14.03 -3.11 21.83
N VAL A 323 -13.63 -1.86 21.60
CA VAL A 323 -12.80 -1.46 20.46
C VAL A 323 -11.38 -1.14 20.95
N ARG A 324 -10.38 -1.57 20.19
CA ARG A 324 -8.97 -1.21 20.39
C ARG A 324 -8.37 -0.71 19.08
N CYS A 325 -7.70 0.42 19.13
CA CYS A 325 -7.00 1.02 17.99
C CYS A 325 -5.58 1.39 18.40
N VAL A 326 -4.58 0.82 17.74
CA VAL A 326 -3.20 1.29 17.86
C VAL A 326 -3.10 2.62 17.14
N ALA A 327 -2.51 3.63 17.77
CA ALA A 327 -2.35 4.94 17.18
C ALA A 327 -1.45 4.87 15.94
N PRO A 328 -1.92 5.29 14.75
CA PRO A 328 -1.07 5.34 13.57
C PRO A 328 0.05 6.37 13.75
N ARG A 329 1.20 6.13 13.12
CA ARG A 329 2.36 7.03 13.15
C ARG A 329 2.69 7.61 11.78
N ALA A 330 2.01 7.12 10.73
CA ALA A 330 2.20 7.57 9.35
C ALA A 330 0.99 7.24 8.49
N ALA A 331 1.04 7.64 7.22
CA ALA A 331 0.00 7.40 6.22
C ALA A 331 -1.36 7.99 6.65
N PHE A 332 -2.46 7.35 6.27
CA PHE A 332 -3.82 7.79 6.58
C PHE A 332 -4.76 6.59 6.84
N TYR A 333 -4.20 5.53 7.41
CA TYR A 333 -4.90 4.29 7.77
C TYR A 333 -4.75 3.99 9.25
N ALA A 334 -5.81 3.43 9.82
CA ALA A 334 -5.77 2.74 11.09
C ALA A 334 -6.43 1.37 10.96
N MET A 335 -6.00 0.43 11.80
CA MET A 335 -6.51 -0.95 11.85
C MET A 335 -7.05 -1.27 13.26
N PRO A 336 -8.20 -0.70 13.64
CA PRO A 336 -8.85 -1.07 14.90
C PRO A 336 -9.37 -2.50 14.88
N SER A 337 -9.60 -3.05 16.07
CA SER A 337 -10.26 -4.33 16.30
C SER A 337 -11.46 -4.18 17.25
N VAL A 338 -12.47 -5.02 17.05
CA VAL A 338 -13.65 -5.14 17.90
C VAL A 338 -13.64 -6.51 18.56
N SER A 339 -13.94 -6.57 19.86
CA SER A 339 -14.11 -7.82 20.61
C SER A 339 -15.42 -8.49 20.20
N LEU A 340 -15.40 -9.24 19.09
CA LEU A 340 -16.59 -9.85 18.52
C LEU A 340 -17.15 -10.98 19.40
N PRO A 341 -18.48 -11.19 19.40
CA PRO A 341 -19.09 -12.37 20.00
C PRO A 341 -18.61 -13.66 19.33
N PRO A 342 -18.60 -14.81 20.02
CA PRO A 342 -18.22 -16.09 19.44
C PRO A 342 -19.01 -16.41 18.15
N GLY A 343 -18.30 -16.88 17.11
CA GLY A 343 -18.88 -17.25 15.82
C GLY A 343 -19.18 -16.09 14.88
N ARG A 344 -18.87 -14.84 15.26
CA ARG A 344 -18.94 -13.67 14.37
C ARG A 344 -17.58 -13.37 13.73
N SER A 345 -17.62 -12.83 12.50
CA SER A 345 -16.45 -12.43 11.74
C SER A 345 -16.34 -10.90 11.65
N ASP A 346 -15.17 -10.40 11.28
CA ASP A 346 -14.95 -8.99 10.94
C ASP A 346 -15.80 -8.53 9.74
N GLU A 347 -16.05 -9.43 8.77
CA GLU A 347 -16.93 -9.16 7.64
C GLU A 347 -18.39 -8.98 8.10
N ASP A 348 -18.91 -9.84 9.01
CA ASP A 348 -20.25 -9.68 9.59
C ASP A 348 -20.41 -8.31 10.25
N TYR A 349 -19.40 -7.89 11.04
CA TYR A 349 -19.42 -6.61 11.70
C TYR A 349 -19.41 -5.44 10.70
N VAL A 350 -18.51 -5.47 9.71
CA VAL A 350 -18.35 -4.38 8.72
C VAL A 350 -19.59 -4.26 7.83
N LEU A 351 -20.17 -5.39 7.40
CA LEU A 351 -21.40 -5.35 6.59
C LEU A 351 -22.61 -4.86 7.41
N ALA A 352 -22.73 -5.25 8.68
CA ALA A 352 -23.77 -4.72 9.56
C ALA A 352 -23.59 -3.21 9.79
N LEU A 353 -22.37 -2.74 10.08
CA LEU A 353 -22.05 -1.32 10.21
C LEU A 353 -22.47 -0.54 8.97
N LEU A 354 -22.11 -1.02 7.78
CA LEU A 354 -22.48 -0.38 6.51
C LEU A 354 -24.02 -0.30 6.35
N ARG A 355 -24.71 -1.42 6.56
CA ARG A 355 -26.16 -1.52 6.35
C ARG A 355 -26.96 -0.68 7.35
N GLU A 356 -26.51 -0.60 8.61
CA GLU A 356 -27.22 0.12 9.66
C GLU A 356 -26.87 1.61 9.73
N THR A 357 -25.63 2.00 9.40
CA THR A 357 -25.16 3.40 9.57
C THR A 357 -24.74 4.10 8.28
N GLY A 358 -24.55 3.37 7.18
CA GLY A 358 -23.98 3.89 5.96
C GLY A 358 -22.46 4.15 6.02
N ILE A 359 -21.75 3.65 7.05
CA ILE A 359 -20.30 3.82 7.16
C ILE A 359 -19.60 2.64 6.47
N LEU A 360 -18.81 2.96 5.44
CA LEU A 360 -18.04 1.97 4.67
C LEU A 360 -16.56 1.96 5.10
N VAL A 361 -16.14 0.89 5.75
CA VAL A 361 -14.76 0.52 6.07
C VAL A 361 -14.42 -0.82 5.40
N VAL A 362 -13.22 -1.35 5.58
CA VAL A 362 -12.83 -2.64 4.98
C VAL A 362 -12.49 -3.65 6.07
N TYR A 363 -13.08 -4.84 6.02
CA TYR A 363 -12.81 -5.92 6.98
C TYR A 363 -11.35 -6.40 6.92
N GLY A 364 -10.79 -6.76 8.08
CA GLY A 364 -9.37 -7.07 8.26
C GLY A 364 -8.93 -8.37 7.61
N SER A 365 -9.83 -9.35 7.50
CA SER A 365 -9.57 -10.61 6.81
C SER A 365 -9.18 -10.41 5.34
N GLY A 366 -9.66 -9.34 4.72
CA GLY A 366 -9.21 -8.91 3.39
C GLY A 366 -7.76 -8.43 3.30
N PHE A 367 -7.08 -8.27 4.43
CA PHE A 367 -5.66 -7.93 4.54
C PHE A 367 -4.83 -9.10 5.11
N GLY A 368 -5.41 -10.31 5.19
CA GLY A 368 -4.73 -11.49 5.70
C GLY A 368 -4.72 -11.62 7.23
N VAL A 369 -5.61 -10.92 7.93
CA VAL A 369 -5.84 -11.10 9.38
C VAL A 369 -6.91 -12.17 9.59
N PRO A 370 -6.81 -13.06 10.59
CA PRO A 370 -7.90 -13.97 10.94
C PRO A 370 -9.20 -13.22 11.24
N ALA A 371 -10.32 -13.66 10.65
CA ALA A 371 -11.59 -12.95 10.69
C ALA A 371 -12.18 -12.79 12.10
N GLU A 372 -11.92 -13.76 12.99
CA GLU A 372 -12.32 -13.74 14.40
C GLU A 372 -11.62 -12.68 15.24
N ARG A 373 -10.52 -12.07 14.73
CA ARG A 373 -9.86 -10.93 15.40
C ARG A 373 -10.66 -9.64 15.35
N GLY A 374 -11.72 -9.59 14.54
CA GLY A 374 -12.60 -8.43 14.45
C GLY A 374 -11.93 -7.16 13.94
N CYS A 375 -10.84 -7.29 13.16
CA CYS A 375 -10.13 -6.14 12.65
C CYS A 375 -10.86 -5.49 11.47
N PHE A 376 -10.72 -4.17 11.33
CA PHE A 376 -11.14 -3.48 10.12
C PHE A 376 -10.22 -2.30 9.80
N ARG A 377 -10.00 -2.01 8.52
CA ARG A 377 -9.23 -0.82 8.12
C ARG A 377 -10.15 0.36 7.92
N ILE A 378 -9.80 1.49 8.54
CA ILE A 378 -10.42 2.79 8.31
C ILE A 378 -9.43 3.77 7.70
N VAL A 379 -9.91 4.60 6.77
CA VAL A 379 -9.18 5.72 6.16
C VAL A 379 -9.61 7.00 6.87
N PHE A 380 -8.67 7.76 7.46
CA PHE A 380 -8.97 8.98 8.21
C PHE A 380 -8.65 10.27 7.44
N LEU A 381 -8.97 10.30 6.14
CA LEU A 381 -8.75 11.47 5.27
C LEU A 381 -9.86 12.54 5.36
N ALA A 382 -11.04 12.22 5.88
CA ALA A 382 -12.11 13.17 6.10
C ALA A 382 -11.70 14.26 7.12
N ASN A 383 -12.38 15.41 7.12
CA ASN A 383 -12.07 16.48 8.06
C ASN A 383 -12.36 16.08 9.53
N PRO A 384 -11.76 16.76 10.53
CA PRO A 384 -11.91 16.40 11.94
C PRO A 384 -13.35 16.34 12.44
N ALA A 385 -14.23 17.23 11.98
CA ALA A 385 -15.65 17.24 12.38
C ALA A 385 -16.37 16.01 11.85
N GLU A 386 -16.20 15.70 10.57
CA GLU A 386 -16.78 14.52 9.92
C GLU A 386 -16.27 13.21 10.56
N LEU A 387 -14.96 13.11 10.85
CA LEU A 387 -14.40 11.95 11.55
C LEU A 387 -15.00 11.79 12.95
N THR A 388 -15.20 12.91 13.67
CA THR A 388 -15.82 12.89 15.00
C THR A 388 -17.24 12.32 14.94
N ASP A 389 -18.04 12.74 13.95
CA ASP A 389 -19.40 12.23 13.75
C ASP A 389 -19.40 10.75 13.36
N VAL A 390 -18.52 10.36 12.44
CA VAL A 390 -18.33 8.94 12.05
C VAL A 390 -17.99 8.06 13.26
N TYR A 391 -17.05 8.48 14.11
CA TYR A 391 -16.65 7.66 15.27
C TYR A 391 -17.70 7.62 16.36
N ARG A 392 -18.51 8.67 16.50
CA ARG A 392 -19.68 8.65 17.38
C ARG A 392 -20.71 7.61 16.92
N ASP A 393 -20.99 7.58 15.61
CA ASP A 393 -21.93 6.62 15.02
C ASP A 393 -21.39 5.18 15.11
N ILE A 394 -20.11 4.95 14.82
CA ILE A 394 -19.44 3.66 15.04
C ILE A 394 -19.59 3.24 16.51
N GLY A 395 -19.41 4.16 17.47
CA GLY A 395 -19.53 3.88 18.89
C GLY A 395 -20.96 3.50 19.30
N ALA A 396 -21.97 4.20 18.77
CA ALA A 396 -23.36 3.87 19.02
C ALA A 396 -23.73 2.49 18.45
N PHE A 397 -23.35 2.23 17.20
CA PHE A 397 -23.56 0.95 16.53
C PHE A 397 -22.85 -0.20 17.26
N THR A 398 -21.56 -0.03 17.60
CA THR A 398 -20.76 -1.10 18.24
C THR A 398 -21.36 -1.51 19.57
N ARG A 399 -21.77 -0.58 20.42
CA ARG A 399 -22.42 -0.89 21.71
C ARG A 399 -23.68 -1.72 21.52
N GLU A 400 -24.48 -1.40 20.50
CA GLU A 400 -25.70 -2.14 20.21
C GLU A 400 -25.40 -3.51 19.60
N TYR A 401 -24.46 -3.58 18.66
CA TYR A 401 -24.05 -4.82 18.01
C TYR A 401 -23.52 -5.85 19.03
N LEU A 402 -22.67 -5.40 19.96
CA LEU A 402 -22.11 -6.28 21.01
C LEU A 402 -23.16 -6.73 22.05
N ARG A 403 -24.28 -6.01 22.20
CA ARG A 403 -25.38 -6.44 23.07
C ARG A 403 -26.31 -7.48 22.44
N ARG A 404 -26.36 -7.52 21.11
CA ARG A 404 -27.21 -8.48 20.36
C ARG A 404 -26.60 -9.87 20.24
N GLY A 405 -25.32 -10.03 20.45
CA GLY A 405 -24.57 -11.29 20.35
C GLY A 405 -24.13 -11.80 21.68
#